data_6e508e96ba4a656c04082cd528ddfd31
#
_entry.id   6e508e96ba4a656c04082cd528ddfd31
#
_cell.length_a   1.000
_cell.length_b   1.000
_cell.length_c   1.000
_cell.angle_alpha   90.00
_cell.angle_beta   90.00
_cell.angle_gamma   90.00
#
_symmetry.space_group_name_H-M   'P 1'
#
loop_
_entity.id
_entity.type
_entity.pdbx_description
1 polymer ?
#
loop_
_entity_poly.entity_id
_entity_poly.type
_entity_poly.pdbx_seq_one_letter_code
_entity_poly.pdbx_strand_id
1 'polypeptide(L)'
;LVGFLPPSDPRVLATVEAIERDLAVDGLLQRYNTDDTDDGLEGDEGAFLLCSFWLADCLDLVGRRDDAVALYERLLALRNDVGLLAEEYGTTFATQLGNCPQAFSHVAIINTATNLCDDTPSGSGTSRVRLAD
;
A
#
# COMPACT_ATOMS: atom_id res chain seq x y z
N LEU A 1 10.66 -1.10 -3.83
CA LEU A 1 10.83 0.13 -4.59
C LEU A 1 12.27 0.34 -5.07
N VAL A 2 13.24 0.48 -4.16
CA VAL A 2 14.63 0.79 -4.53
C VAL A 2 15.56 -0.43 -4.61
N GLY A 3 15.08 -1.62 -4.28
CA GLY A 3 15.86 -2.87 -4.35
C GLY A 3 17.09 -2.87 -3.46
N PHE A 4 17.02 -2.22 -2.29
CA PHE A 4 18.16 -2.11 -1.37
C PHE A 4 18.62 -3.46 -0.82
N LEU A 5 17.67 -4.37 -0.54
CA LEU A 5 17.90 -5.73 -0.09
C LEU A 5 17.07 -6.71 -0.92
N PRO A 6 17.50 -7.98 -1.05
CA PRO A 6 16.65 -9.02 -1.62
C PRO A 6 15.35 -9.16 -0.83
N PRO A 7 14.19 -9.43 -1.49
CA PRO A 7 12.91 -9.63 -0.79
C PRO A 7 12.93 -10.75 0.26
N SER A 8 13.77 -11.77 0.05
CA SER A 8 13.95 -12.91 0.97
C SER A 8 14.87 -12.61 2.17
N ASP A 9 15.44 -11.42 2.27
CA ASP A 9 16.28 -11.04 3.42
C ASP A 9 15.42 -11.03 4.70
N PRO A 10 15.84 -11.70 5.78
CA PRO A 10 15.07 -11.75 7.03
C PRO A 10 14.69 -10.38 7.61
N ARG A 11 15.52 -9.35 7.34
CA ARG A 11 15.22 -7.98 7.78
C ARG A 11 14.06 -7.38 7.01
N VAL A 12 13.93 -7.69 5.71
CA VAL A 12 12.78 -7.24 4.90
C VAL A 12 11.51 -7.91 5.38
N LEU A 13 11.53 -9.23 5.59
CA LEU A 13 10.39 -9.98 6.12
C LEU A 13 9.94 -9.43 7.47
N ALA A 14 10.88 -9.29 8.42
CA ALA A 14 10.58 -8.75 9.74
C ALA A 14 10.05 -7.30 9.70
N THR A 15 10.51 -6.49 8.73
CA THR A 15 10.01 -5.12 8.55
C THR A 15 8.57 -5.11 8.05
N VAL A 16 8.23 -5.95 7.07
CA VAL A 16 6.85 -6.07 6.57
C VAL A 16 5.92 -6.52 7.70
N GLU A 17 6.31 -7.55 8.46
CA GLU A 17 5.54 -8.03 9.61
C GLU A 17 5.35 -6.95 10.70
N ALA A 18 6.38 -6.14 10.97
CA ALA A 18 6.30 -5.03 11.92
C ALA A 18 5.32 -3.95 11.43
N ILE A 19 5.38 -3.57 10.15
CA ILE A 19 4.46 -2.61 9.55
C ILE A 19 3.02 -3.10 9.64
N GLU A 20 2.76 -4.37 9.27
CA GLU A 20 1.41 -4.95 9.39
C GLU A 20 0.92 -4.94 10.85
N ARG A 21 1.78 -5.28 11.80
CA ARG A 21 1.42 -5.33 13.23
C ARG A 21 1.16 -3.95 13.82
N ASP A 22 2.00 -2.96 13.50
CA ASP A 22 2.04 -1.69 14.20
C ASP A 22 1.20 -0.59 13.53
N LEU A 23 0.97 -0.69 12.21
CA LEU A 23 0.28 0.33 11.44
C LEU A 23 -1.04 -0.13 10.80
N ALA A 24 -1.40 -1.41 10.88
CA ALA A 24 -2.65 -1.86 10.29
C ALA A 24 -3.85 -1.56 11.18
N VAL A 25 -4.84 -0.87 10.61
CA VAL A 25 -6.16 -0.63 11.20
C VAL A 25 -7.21 -1.17 10.24
N ASP A 26 -7.96 -2.15 10.69
CA ASP A 26 -8.94 -2.85 9.86
C ASP A 26 -8.32 -3.32 8.52
N GLY A 27 -7.09 -3.84 8.55
CA GLY A 27 -6.37 -4.39 7.40
C GLY A 27 -5.95 -3.38 6.31
N LEU A 28 -6.02 -2.09 6.59
CA LEU A 28 -5.42 -1.00 5.80
C LEU A 28 -4.34 -0.33 6.65
N LEU A 29 -3.36 0.30 6.02
CA LEU A 29 -2.25 0.93 6.73
C LEU A 29 -2.50 2.41 7.02
N GLN A 30 -2.23 2.81 8.25
CA GLN A 30 -1.97 4.20 8.59
C GLN A 30 -0.58 4.62 8.07
N ARG A 31 -0.36 5.92 7.92
CA ARG A 31 0.93 6.50 7.53
C ARG A 31 1.95 6.42 8.67
N TYR A 32 1.49 6.61 9.89
CA TYR A 32 2.22 6.50 11.16
C TYR A 32 1.22 6.21 12.29
N ASN A 33 1.73 5.86 13.46
CA ASN A 33 0.88 5.69 14.64
C ASN A 33 0.55 7.07 15.24
N THR A 34 -0.73 7.46 15.21
CA THR A 34 -1.22 8.73 15.72
C THR A 34 -1.12 8.86 17.24
N ASP A 35 -1.12 7.74 17.96
CA ASP A 35 -0.95 7.74 19.42
C ASP A 35 0.48 8.14 19.85
N ASP A 36 1.46 7.90 18.99
CA ASP A 36 2.88 8.15 19.25
C ASP A 36 3.39 9.46 18.60
N THR A 37 2.57 10.11 17.77
CA THR A 37 3.00 11.24 16.94
C THR A 37 2.07 12.44 17.15
N ASP A 38 2.58 13.51 17.74
CA ASP A 38 1.89 14.80 17.78
C ASP A 38 2.21 15.57 16.49
N ASP A 39 1.31 15.55 15.53
CA ASP A 39 1.42 16.31 14.28
C ASP A 39 0.74 17.68 14.33
N GLY A 40 0.17 18.03 15.48
CA GLY A 40 -0.51 19.30 15.71
C GLY A 40 -1.90 19.39 15.07
N LEU A 41 -2.46 18.27 14.58
CA LEU A 41 -3.80 18.20 14.03
C LEU A 41 -4.75 17.58 15.06
N GLU A 42 -5.97 18.11 15.17
CA GLU A 42 -7.02 17.51 15.97
C GLU A 42 -7.80 16.49 15.11
N GLY A 43 -7.84 15.24 15.55
CA GLY A 43 -8.64 14.19 14.93
C GLY A 43 -7.85 12.90 14.67
N ASP A 44 -8.60 11.84 14.36
CA ASP A 44 -8.01 10.55 13.97
C ASP A 44 -7.71 10.57 12.47
N GLU A 45 -6.48 10.23 12.07
CA GLU A 45 -6.15 9.98 10.67
C GLU A 45 -6.82 8.70 10.18
N GLY A 46 -7.23 8.70 8.91
CA GLY A 46 -7.67 7.51 8.22
C GLY A 46 -6.50 6.59 7.83
N ALA A 47 -6.82 5.45 7.24
CA ALA A 47 -5.83 4.64 6.58
C ALA A 47 -5.31 5.35 5.32
N PHE A 48 -3.99 5.48 5.19
CA PHE A 48 -3.36 6.16 4.06
C PHE A 48 -3.28 5.21 2.87
N LEU A 49 -4.07 5.47 1.82
CA LEU A 49 -4.27 4.49 0.73
C LEU A 49 -2.99 4.15 -0.01
N LEU A 50 -2.10 5.11 -0.24
CA LEU A 50 -0.80 4.85 -0.86
C LEU A 50 0.03 3.84 -0.08
N CYS A 51 0.08 3.94 1.25
CA CYS A 51 0.81 2.98 2.10
C CYS A 51 0.22 1.58 1.98
N SER A 52 -1.11 1.46 1.91
CA SER A 52 -1.80 0.19 1.74
C SER A 52 -1.52 -0.46 0.37
N PHE A 53 -1.42 0.32 -0.71
CA PHE A 53 -0.97 -0.19 -2.01
C PHE A 53 0.50 -0.64 -1.97
N TRP A 54 1.37 0.12 -1.30
CA TRP A 54 2.77 -0.30 -1.12
C TRP A 54 2.90 -1.57 -0.29
N LEU A 55 2.00 -1.79 0.68
CA LEU A 55 1.95 -3.06 1.39
C LEU A 55 1.61 -4.20 0.43
N ALA A 56 0.62 -4.04 -0.46
CA ALA A 56 0.29 -5.06 -1.45
C ALA A 56 1.51 -5.39 -2.35
N ASP A 57 2.25 -4.37 -2.82
CA ASP A 57 3.49 -4.57 -3.56
C ASP A 57 4.55 -5.34 -2.74
N CYS A 58 4.70 -5.01 -1.45
CA CYS A 58 5.64 -5.68 -0.56
C CYS A 58 5.24 -7.14 -0.32
N LEU A 59 3.96 -7.42 -0.11
CA LEU A 59 3.44 -8.78 0.07
C LEU A 59 3.73 -9.66 -1.16
N ASP A 60 3.51 -9.15 -2.37
CA ASP A 60 3.85 -9.86 -3.60
C ASP A 60 5.35 -10.14 -3.70
N LEU A 61 6.18 -9.14 -3.42
CA LEU A 61 7.65 -9.24 -3.44
C LEU A 61 8.19 -10.29 -2.45
N VAL A 62 7.58 -10.44 -1.27
CA VAL A 62 8.00 -11.43 -0.26
C VAL A 62 7.34 -12.81 -0.46
N GLY A 63 6.60 -13.00 -1.55
CA GLY A 63 5.98 -14.28 -1.93
C GLY A 63 4.59 -14.53 -1.33
N ARG A 64 3.97 -13.52 -0.71
CA ARG A 64 2.59 -13.57 -0.16
C ARG A 64 1.59 -13.03 -1.19
N ARG A 65 1.62 -13.61 -2.39
CA ARG A 65 0.84 -13.11 -3.53
C ARG A 65 -0.67 -13.12 -3.31
N ASP A 66 -1.21 -14.15 -2.67
CA ASP A 66 -2.66 -14.23 -2.43
C ASP A 66 -3.12 -13.12 -1.49
N ASP A 67 -2.32 -12.79 -0.47
CA ASP A 67 -2.58 -11.67 0.44
C ASP A 67 -2.48 -10.33 -0.30
N ALA A 68 -1.50 -10.20 -1.19
CA ALA A 68 -1.32 -9.00 -2.02
C ALA A 68 -2.54 -8.75 -2.93
N VAL A 69 -3.02 -9.80 -3.62
CA VAL A 69 -4.21 -9.71 -4.48
C VAL A 69 -5.44 -9.37 -3.68
N ALA A 70 -5.66 -10.04 -2.54
CA ALA A 70 -6.81 -9.77 -1.68
C ALA A 70 -6.82 -8.32 -1.16
N LEU A 71 -5.67 -7.80 -0.74
CA LEU A 71 -5.54 -6.40 -0.32
C LEU A 71 -5.79 -5.44 -1.48
N TYR A 72 -5.24 -5.72 -2.67
CA TYR A 72 -5.44 -4.90 -3.86
C TYR A 72 -6.92 -4.83 -4.27
N GLU A 73 -7.61 -5.98 -4.32
CA GLU A 73 -9.06 -6.04 -4.63
C GLU A 73 -9.88 -5.25 -3.62
N ARG A 74 -9.54 -5.36 -2.33
CA ARG A 74 -10.17 -4.57 -1.28
C ARG A 74 -9.97 -3.08 -1.50
N LEU A 75 -8.76 -2.64 -1.82
CA LEU A 75 -8.46 -1.22 -2.12
C LEU A 75 -9.24 -0.73 -3.34
N LEU A 76 -9.39 -1.56 -4.37
CA LEU A 76 -10.23 -1.23 -5.53
C LEU A 76 -11.70 -1.06 -5.16
N ALA A 77 -12.20 -1.79 -4.17
CA ALA A 77 -13.59 -1.68 -3.72
C ALA A 77 -13.89 -0.37 -2.95
N LEU A 78 -12.86 0.36 -2.50
CA LEU A 78 -13.01 1.65 -1.81
C LEU A 78 -13.27 2.84 -2.76
N ARG A 79 -13.15 2.63 -4.08
CA ARG A 79 -13.41 3.69 -5.08
C ARG A 79 -14.87 4.15 -5.02
N ASN A 80 -15.06 5.44 -5.26
CA ASN A 80 -16.42 5.97 -5.40
C ASN A 80 -17.09 5.48 -6.71
N ASP A 81 -18.32 5.89 -6.95
CA ASP A 81 -19.18 5.52 -8.08
C ASP A 81 -18.59 5.90 -9.46
N VAL A 82 -17.65 6.84 -9.50
CA VAL A 82 -16.93 7.23 -10.74
C VAL A 82 -15.50 6.70 -10.78
N GLY A 83 -15.13 5.80 -9.87
CA GLY A 83 -13.83 5.11 -9.86
C GLY A 83 -12.69 5.87 -9.21
N LEU A 84 -12.96 6.95 -8.46
CA LEU A 84 -11.93 7.79 -7.84
C LEU A 84 -11.65 7.38 -6.40
N LEU A 85 -10.38 7.57 -6.01
CA LEU A 85 -9.89 7.42 -4.64
C LEU A 85 -9.40 8.76 -4.08
N ALA A 86 -9.65 8.95 -2.78
CA ALA A 86 -9.06 10.02 -1.99
C ALA A 86 -7.65 9.66 -1.48
N GLU A 87 -7.11 10.48 -0.64
CA GLU A 87 -5.83 10.32 0.04
C GLU A 87 -5.90 9.22 1.10
N GLU A 88 -6.98 9.24 1.89
CA GLU A 88 -7.20 8.37 3.03
C GLU A 88 -8.60 7.74 3.00
N TYR A 89 -8.76 6.74 3.86
CA TYR A 89 -10.04 6.08 4.09
C TYR A 89 -10.29 5.89 5.58
N GLY A 90 -11.39 6.49 6.06
CA GLY A 90 -11.86 6.33 7.43
C GLY A 90 -12.59 5.01 7.59
N THR A 91 -11.95 4.02 8.20
CA THR A 91 -12.52 2.67 8.37
C THR A 91 -13.74 2.67 9.28
N THR A 92 -13.76 3.53 10.30
CA THR A 92 -14.87 3.65 11.26
C THR A 92 -16.18 4.10 10.59
N PHE A 93 -16.10 5.02 9.64
CA PHE A 93 -17.28 5.60 8.97
C PHE A 93 -17.43 5.16 7.52
N ALA A 94 -16.56 4.28 7.05
CA ALA A 94 -16.52 3.77 5.66
C ALA A 94 -16.57 4.92 4.63
N THR A 95 -15.75 5.94 4.81
CA THR A 95 -15.74 7.15 3.99
C THR A 95 -14.33 7.52 3.52
N GLN A 96 -14.25 8.10 2.33
CA GLN A 96 -13.02 8.67 1.81
C GLN A 96 -12.71 9.99 2.51
N LEU A 97 -11.44 10.24 2.86
CA LEU A 97 -10.95 11.39 3.59
C LEU A 97 -9.78 12.07 2.87
N GLY A 98 -9.53 13.32 3.22
CA GLY A 98 -8.44 14.10 2.65
C GLY A 98 -8.69 14.55 1.21
N ASN A 99 -7.62 14.77 0.46
CA ASN A 99 -7.70 15.23 -0.93
C ASN A 99 -8.36 14.19 -1.85
N CYS A 100 -9.36 14.60 -2.61
CA CYS A 100 -10.07 13.72 -3.56
C CYS A 100 -10.35 14.47 -4.89
N PRO A 101 -9.95 13.93 -6.06
CA PRO A 101 -9.15 12.71 -6.22
C PRO A 101 -7.68 12.93 -5.82
N GLN A 102 -7.02 11.89 -5.30
CA GLN A 102 -5.61 11.95 -4.94
C GLN A 102 -4.74 11.25 -5.98
N ALA A 103 -3.80 11.99 -6.56
CA ALA A 103 -2.91 11.48 -7.61
C ALA A 103 -2.06 10.29 -7.13
N PHE A 104 -1.53 10.32 -5.91
CA PHE A 104 -0.70 9.24 -5.37
C PHE A 104 -1.46 7.91 -5.29
N SER A 105 -2.72 7.95 -4.86
CA SER A 105 -3.58 6.77 -4.80
C SER A 105 -3.82 6.18 -6.20
N HIS A 106 -4.00 7.03 -7.22
CA HIS A 106 -4.23 6.57 -8.59
C HIS A 106 -2.96 6.06 -9.26
N VAL A 107 -1.79 6.67 -9.01
CA VAL A 107 -0.49 6.14 -9.46
C VAL A 107 -0.24 4.77 -8.81
N ALA A 108 -0.56 4.63 -7.52
CA ALA A 108 -0.39 3.37 -6.81
C ALA A 108 -1.27 2.25 -7.37
N ILE A 109 -2.55 2.51 -7.70
CA ILE A 109 -3.41 1.54 -8.38
C ILE A 109 -2.73 0.97 -9.62
N ILE A 110 -2.21 1.86 -10.49
CA ILE A 110 -1.60 1.46 -11.76
C ILE A 110 -0.34 0.65 -11.52
N ASN A 111 0.53 1.11 -10.62
CA ASN A 111 1.80 0.43 -10.34
C ASN A 111 1.56 -0.96 -9.73
N THR A 112 0.70 -1.07 -8.73
CA THR A 112 0.38 -2.34 -8.08
C THR A 112 -0.31 -3.30 -9.07
N ALA A 113 -1.25 -2.81 -9.89
CA ALA A 113 -1.85 -3.63 -10.95
C ALA A 113 -0.79 -4.19 -11.90
N THR A 114 0.15 -3.35 -12.34
CA THR A 114 1.24 -3.77 -13.22
C THR A 114 2.12 -4.83 -12.56
N ASN A 115 2.49 -4.63 -11.29
CA ASN A 115 3.29 -5.58 -10.53
C ASN A 115 2.58 -6.93 -10.38
N LEU A 116 1.28 -6.90 -10.05
CA LEU A 116 0.46 -8.11 -9.88
C LEU A 116 0.12 -8.80 -11.21
N CYS A 117 0.11 -8.11 -12.35
CA CYS A 117 -0.12 -8.72 -13.67
C CYS A 117 1.14 -9.37 -14.26
N ASP A 118 2.32 -9.02 -13.77
CA ASP A 118 3.58 -9.62 -14.24
C ASP A 118 3.76 -11.02 -13.64
N ASP A 119 3.54 -12.07 -14.43
CA ASP A 119 3.72 -13.49 -14.07
C ASP A 119 5.18 -13.92 -13.86
N THR A 120 6.11 -12.97 -13.76
CA THR A 120 7.51 -13.28 -13.51
C THR A 120 7.69 -13.63 -12.04
N PRO A 121 8.17 -14.83 -11.66
CA PRO A 121 8.42 -15.18 -10.27
C PRO A 121 9.31 -14.13 -9.62
N SER A 122 8.86 -13.59 -8.49
CA SER A 122 9.57 -12.58 -7.70
C SER A 122 10.88 -13.15 -7.12
N GLY A 123 11.88 -13.34 -7.96
CA GLY A 123 13.17 -13.93 -7.60
C GLY A 123 14.35 -13.43 -8.43
N SER A 124 14.11 -12.76 -9.54
CA SER A 124 15.17 -12.11 -10.30
C SER A 124 15.21 -10.61 -9.97
N GLY A 125 16.12 -10.23 -9.09
CA GLY A 125 16.36 -8.85 -8.67
C GLY A 125 16.80 -7.96 -9.83
N THR A 126 15.87 -7.58 -10.67
CA THR A 126 16.05 -6.51 -11.65
C THR A 126 14.98 -5.46 -11.41
N SER A 127 15.41 -4.38 -10.78
CA SER A 127 14.65 -3.11 -10.73
C SER A 127 14.08 -2.81 -12.12
N ARG A 128 12.74 -2.87 -12.26
CA ARG A 128 12.07 -2.55 -13.52
C ARG A 128 11.73 -1.08 -13.64
N VAL A 129 12.72 -0.23 -13.50
CA VAL A 129 12.66 1.08 -14.12
C VAL A 129 13.35 0.94 -15.48
N ARG A 130 12.62 0.49 -16.50
CA ARG A 130 13.01 0.77 -17.87
C ARG A 130 12.65 2.22 -18.14
N LEU A 131 13.62 3.10 -18.02
CA LEU A 131 13.56 4.36 -18.73
C LEU A 131 13.59 3.98 -20.20
N ALA A 132 12.53 4.31 -20.93
CA ALA A 132 12.53 4.20 -22.38
C ALA A 132 13.60 5.14 -22.94
N ASP A 133 14.43 4.64 -23.84
CA ASP A 133 15.34 5.40 -24.69
C ASP A 133 14.58 6.37 -25.61
#